data_18f4648ad1383146b9f719d0445953e8
#
_entry.id   18f4648ad1383146b9f719d0445953e8
#
_cell.length_a   1.000
_cell.length_b   1.000
_cell.length_c   1.000
_cell.angle_alpha   90.00
_cell.angle_beta   90.00
_cell.angle_gamma   90.00
#
_symmetry.space_group_name_H-M   'P 1'
#
loop_
_entity.id
_entity.type
_entity.pdbx_description
1 polymer ?
#
loop_
_entity_poly.entity_id
_entity_poly.type
_entity_poly.pdbx_seq_one_letter_code
_entity_poly.pdbx_strand_id
1 'polypeptide(L)'
;MTGEFEIIRRHFTRPAHSAVLGVGDDTALLRPSTGSALAVTTDMLLEGRHFFPGANAEQLGHKALAVNLSDLAAMGAEPRWALLSIALPKADERWLKAFSRGFFRLARRFGTELIGGDTTRGPLAISITAIGEVPEKLALRRDAARAGDDVWLSGATGEAALGLSHLKGRVSLRGLARKACLRRLHAPEPRVKLGRALRGLARSAIDVSDGLLADLGHVAEASRVAAELRWEDLPRARAIRECANAALAAQCLLAGGDDYELVFTAPRSKRARIEGLGATRIGAIVRGRPAVRVLDARGRIVPTPRTGFDHFA
;
A
#
# COMPACT_ATOMS: atom_id res chain seq x y z
N MET A 1 -7.88 -9.79 35.43
CA MET A 1 -7.16 -9.08 34.35
C MET A 1 -6.78 -10.11 33.32
N THR A 2 -7.10 -9.91 32.05
CA THR A 2 -6.74 -10.84 30.97
C THR A 2 -5.23 -10.74 30.74
N GLY A 3 -4.50 -11.85 30.94
CA GLY A 3 -3.06 -11.91 30.73
C GLY A 3 -2.67 -11.92 29.26
N GLU A 4 -1.41 -11.65 28.96
CA GLU A 4 -0.85 -11.59 27.60
C GLU A 4 -1.13 -12.88 26.80
N PHE A 5 -0.80 -14.04 27.36
CA PHE A 5 -1.02 -15.34 26.71
C PHE A 5 -2.52 -15.63 26.46
N GLU A 6 -3.41 -15.10 27.29
CA GLU A 6 -4.84 -15.24 27.06
C GLU A 6 -5.31 -14.36 25.90
N ILE A 7 -4.77 -13.14 25.76
CA ILE A 7 -5.00 -12.27 24.60
C ILE A 7 -4.56 -12.96 23.32
N ILE A 8 -3.32 -13.47 23.29
CA ILE A 8 -2.75 -14.17 22.14
C ILE A 8 -3.63 -15.34 21.74
N ARG A 9 -3.97 -16.22 22.70
CA ARG A 9 -4.78 -17.42 22.46
C ARG A 9 -6.18 -17.08 21.91
N ARG A 10 -6.85 -16.10 22.47
CA ARG A 10 -8.23 -15.75 22.10
C ARG A 10 -8.31 -14.99 20.79
N HIS A 11 -7.41 -14.03 20.57
CA HIS A 11 -7.54 -13.07 19.49
C HIS A 11 -6.60 -13.31 18.32
N PHE A 12 -5.43 -13.90 18.55
CA PHE A 12 -4.38 -13.98 17.54
C PHE A 12 -3.95 -15.40 17.16
N THR A 13 -4.34 -16.43 17.92
CA THR A 13 -4.04 -17.81 17.54
C THR A 13 -5.07 -18.35 16.55
N ARG A 14 -4.60 -18.79 15.38
CA ARG A 14 -5.39 -19.50 14.36
C ARG A 14 -4.53 -20.62 13.76
N PRO A 15 -5.13 -21.68 13.21
CA PRO A 15 -4.38 -22.69 12.45
C PRO A 15 -3.61 -22.03 11.31
N ALA A 16 -2.32 -22.39 11.17
CA ALA A 16 -1.43 -21.97 10.11
C ALA A 16 -1.04 -23.21 9.31
N HIS A 17 -1.79 -23.49 8.24
CA HIS A 17 -1.66 -24.75 7.47
C HIS A 17 -0.48 -24.72 6.50
N SER A 18 -0.02 -23.53 6.11
CA SER A 18 1.13 -23.35 5.20
C SER A 18 2.47 -23.21 5.92
N ALA A 19 2.46 -23.01 7.25
CA ALA A 19 3.65 -23.05 8.08
C ALA A 19 3.92 -24.49 8.57
N VAL A 20 5.20 -24.84 8.77
CA VAL A 20 5.59 -26.10 9.44
C VAL A 20 5.25 -26.01 10.93
N LEU A 21 5.47 -24.80 11.52
CA LEU A 21 5.12 -24.47 12.89
C LEU A 21 4.67 -23.00 12.92
N GLY A 22 3.53 -22.72 13.55
CA GLY A 22 2.98 -21.38 13.69
C GLY A 22 3.04 -20.86 15.14
N VAL A 23 1.99 -20.14 15.56
CA VAL A 23 1.86 -19.56 16.90
C VAL A 23 1.87 -20.67 17.96
N GLY A 24 2.68 -20.50 19.03
CA GLY A 24 2.66 -21.38 20.20
C GLY A 24 4.03 -21.95 20.61
N ASP A 25 5.07 -21.64 19.86
CA ASP A 25 6.46 -21.99 20.17
C ASP A 25 7.34 -20.70 20.07
N ASP A 26 8.61 -20.80 20.43
CA ASP A 26 9.56 -19.67 20.44
C ASP A 26 9.73 -19.04 19.03
N THR A 27 9.58 -19.83 17.97
CA THR A 27 9.69 -19.38 16.58
C THR A 27 8.66 -20.06 15.69
N ALA A 28 8.31 -19.44 14.57
CA ALA A 28 7.63 -20.12 13.47
C ALA A 28 8.65 -20.81 12.57
N LEU A 29 8.27 -21.96 12.01
CA LEU A 29 9.06 -22.68 11.02
C LEU A 29 8.37 -22.64 9.66
N LEU A 30 9.06 -22.12 8.67
CA LEU A 30 8.55 -21.94 7.32
C LEU A 30 9.31 -22.81 6.32
N ARG A 31 8.59 -23.30 5.32
CA ARG A 31 9.19 -23.98 4.16
C ARG A 31 8.75 -23.27 2.89
N PRO A 32 9.62 -22.45 2.29
CA PRO A 32 9.31 -21.79 1.02
C PRO A 32 9.08 -22.81 -0.12
N SER A 33 8.24 -22.42 -1.08
CA SER A 33 8.03 -23.20 -2.30
C SER A 33 9.32 -23.25 -3.13
N THR A 34 9.62 -24.39 -3.73
CA THR A 34 10.81 -24.57 -4.57
C THR A 34 10.83 -23.55 -5.72
N GLY A 35 11.97 -22.89 -5.93
CA GLY A 35 12.17 -21.89 -6.97
C GLY A 35 11.57 -20.52 -6.67
N SER A 36 11.10 -20.29 -5.44
CA SER A 36 10.62 -19.00 -4.97
C SER A 36 11.61 -18.35 -4.01
N ALA A 37 11.73 -17.03 -4.11
CA ALA A 37 12.33 -16.19 -3.08
C ALA A 37 11.26 -15.71 -2.08
N LEU A 38 11.68 -15.44 -0.85
CA LEU A 38 10.84 -14.79 0.14
C LEU A 38 10.94 -13.27 -0.04
N ALA A 39 9.79 -12.62 -0.21
CA ALA A 39 9.65 -11.18 -0.09
C ALA A 39 9.20 -10.87 1.34
N VAL A 40 9.95 -10.05 2.05
CA VAL A 40 9.69 -9.69 3.45
C VAL A 40 9.60 -8.18 3.56
N THR A 41 8.54 -7.70 4.19
CA THR A 41 8.33 -6.29 4.48
C THR A 41 7.84 -6.09 5.90
N THR A 42 8.02 -4.89 6.46
CA THR A 42 7.49 -4.53 7.77
C THR A 42 7.07 -3.07 7.79
N ASP A 43 5.88 -2.82 8.30
CA ASP A 43 5.35 -1.49 8.57
C ASP A 43 4.93 -1.34 10.02
N MET A 44 5.06 -0.11 10.52
CA MET A 44 4.62 0.28 11.86
C MET A 44 3.57 1.39 11.79
N LEU A 45 2.44 1.18 12.45
CA LEU A 45 1.38 2.17 12.61
C LEU A 45 1.35 2.67 14.06
N LEU A 46 1.47 3.99 14.24
CA LEU A 46 1.45 4.66 15.53
C LEU A 46 0.20 5.53 15.67
N GLU A 47 -0.46 5.46 16.84
CA GLU A 47 -1.56 6.36 17.18
C GLU A 47 -1.10 7.83 17.18
N GLY A 48 -1.92 8.71 16.63
CA GLY A 48 -1.59 10.13 16.46
C GLY A 48 -0.70 10.46 15.27
N ARG A 49 -0.04 9.46 14.65
CA ARG A 49 0.79 9.65 13.45
C ARG A 49 0.14 9.04 12.19
N HIS A 50 -0.18 7.76 12.23
CA HIS A 50 -0.72 7.01 11.08
C HIS A 50 -2.24 6.82 11.17
N PHE A 51 -2.81 6.98 12.35
CA PHE A 51 -4.24 6.94 12.59
C PHE A 51 -4.61 7.82 13.80
N PHE A 52 -5.84 8.31 13.81
CA PHE A 52 -6.31 9.17 14.88
C PHE A 52 -6.62 8.38 16.16
N PRO A 53 -6.48 8.99 17.36
CA PRO A 53 -7.00 8.42 18.59
C PRO A 53 -8.48 8.05 18.45
N GLY A 54 -8.85 6.88 18.98
CA GLY A 54 -10.22 6.36 18.88
C GLY A 54 -10.59 5.84 17.48
N ALA A 55 -9.62 5.58 16.61
CA ALA A 55 -9.87 4.94 15.32
C ALA A 55 -10.66 3.63 15.46
N ASN A 56 -11.49 3.32 14.46
CA ASN A 56 -12.27 2.08 14.45
C ASN A 56 -11.31 0.88 14.39
N ALA A 57 -11.35 0.05 15.46
CA ALA A 57 -10.42 -1.06 15.63
C ALA A 57 -10.50 -2.09 14.48
N GLU A 58 -11.69 -2.35 13.93
CA GLU A 58 -11.84 -3.29 12.81
C GLU A 58 -11.19 -2.75 11.52
N GLN A 59 -11.38 -1.46 11.24
CA GLN A 59 -10.69 -0.81 10.10
C GLN A 59 -9.19 -0.74 10.33
N LEU A 60 -8.75 -0.51 11.56
CA LEU A 60 -7.34 -0.46 11.90
C LEU A 60 -6.66 -1.84 11.73
N GLY A 61 -7.31 -2.92 12.16
CA GLY A 61 -6.83 -4.28 11.90
C GLY A 61 -6.72 -4.61 10.41
N HIS A 62 -7.68 -4.13 9.61
CA HIS A 62 -7.61 -4.22 8.15
C HIS A 62 -6.43 -3.40 7.60
N LYS A 63 -6.33 -2.10 7.94
CA LYS A 63 -5.27 -1.21 7.44
C LYS A 63 -3.89 -1.74 7.79
N ALA A 64 -3.68 -2.17 9.02
CA ALA A 64 -2.38 -2.66 9.48
C ALA A 64 -1.84 -3.81 8.62
N LEU A 65 -2.69 -4.75 8.21
CA LEU A 65 -2.27 -5.80 7.29
C LEU A 65 -2.21 -5.31 5.84
N ALA A 66 -3.14 -4.46 5.41
CA ALA A 66 -3.27 -4.03 4.02
C ALA A 66 -2.03 -3.27 3.50
N VAL A 67 -1.41 -2.43 4.34
CA VAL A 67 -0.22 -1.66 3.97
C VAL A 67 0.93 -2.60 3.62
N ASN A 68 1.19 -3.61 4.43
CA ASN A 68 2.21 -4.63 4.17
C ASN A 68 1.89 -5.52 2.95
N LEU A 69 0.59 -5.86 2.75
CA LEU A 69 0.18 -6.59 1.55
C LEU A 69 0.36 -5.76 0.28
N SER A 70 0.36 -4.43 0.39
CA SER A 70 0.65 -3.52 -0.72
C SER A 70 2.09 -3.61 -1.17
N ASP A 71 3.06 -3.64 -0.23
CA ASP A 71 4.46 -3.88 -0.54
C ASP A 71 4.68 -5.22 -1.24
N LEU A 72 4.06 -6.29 -0.72
CA LEU A 72 4.13 -7.60 -1.36
C LEU A 72 3.54 -7.57 -2.77
N ALA A 73 2.45 -6.82 -2.97
CA ALA A 73 1.86 -6.61 -4.29
C ALA A 73 2.80 -5.87 -5.24
N ALA A 74 3.50 -4.84 -4.76
CA ALA A 74 4.51 -4.10 -5.53
C ALA A 74 5.66 -4.99 -6.01
N MET A 75 6.04 -5.98 -5.22
CA MET A 75 7.05 -6.99 -5.59
C MET A 75 6.48 -8.12 -6.47
N GLY A 76 5.16 -8.12 -6.73
CA GLY A 76 4.50 -9.24 -7.38
C GLY A 76 4.45 -10.50 -6.52
N ALA A 77 4.68 -10.40 -5.22
CA ALA A 77 4.70 -11.54 -4.31
C ALA A 77 3.28 -12.04 -3.99
N GLU A 78 3.17 -13.32 -3.69
CA GLU A 78 1.98 -13.94 -3.14
C GLU A 78 2.10 -13.93 -1.62
N PRO A 79 1.22 -13.22 -0.89
CA PRO A 79 1.23 -13.22 0.56
C PRO A 79 1.05 -14.64 1.12
N ARG A 80 1.82 -14.98 2.15
CA ARG A 80 1.76 -16.30 2.79
C ARG A 80 1.63 -16.17 4.30
N TRP A 81 2.49 -15.39 4.94
CA TRP A 81 2.59 -15.34 6.37
C TRP A 81 2.69 -13.91 6.89
N ALA A 82 2.31 -13.72 8.14
CA ALA A 82 2.48 -12.46 8.85
C ALA A 82 2.86 -12.70 10.31
N LEU A 83 3.65 -11.77 10.86
CA LEU A 83 3.90 -11.60 12.28
C LEU A 83 3.23 -10.31 12.74
N LEU A 84 2.64 -10.30 13.93
CA LEU A 84 2.00 -9.12 14.52
C LEU A 84 2.67 -8.78 15.85
N SER A 85 3.36 -7.64 15.91
CA SER A 85 3.82 -7.06 17.16
C SER A 85 2.91 -5.89 17.53
N ILE A 86 2.30 -5.94 18.74
CA ILE A 86 1.33 -4.94 19.17
C ILE A 86 1.55 -4.50 20.61
N ALA A 87 1.72 -3.18 20.81
CA ALA A 87 1.67 -2.56 22.11
C ALA A 87 0.27 -1.99 22.37
N LEU A 88 -0.28 -2.27 23.54
CA LEU A 88 -1.63 -1.88 23.94
C LEU A 88 -1.62 -1.11 25.25
N PRO A 89 -2.34 0.04 25.37
CA PRO A 89 -2.43 0.75 26.65
C PRO A 89 -3.23 -0.03 27.71
N LYS A 90 -4.16 -0.87 27.25
CA LYS A 90 -4.97 -1.75 28.07
C LYS A 90 -5.49 -2.96 27.27
N ALA A 91 -5.79 -4.05 27.97
CA ALA A 91 -6.44 -5.23 27.39
C ALA A 91 -7.96 -5.00 27.26
N ASP A 92 -8.39 -4.30 26.21
CA ASP A 92 -9.80 -4.05 25.91
C ASP A 92 -10.33 -5.16 24.99
N GLU A 93 -11.12 -6.06 25.57
CA GLU A 93 -11.67 -7.23 24.87
C GLU A 93 -12.51 -6.86 23.63
N ARG A 94 -13.29 -5.76 23.70
CA ARG A 94 -14.11 -5.30 22.56
C ARG A 94 -13.24 -4.79 21.43
N TRP A 95 -12.23 -4.03 21.77
CA TRP A 95 -11.25 -3.50 20.82
C TRP A 95 -10.48 -4.63 20.15
N LEU A 96 -9.92 -5.56 20.94
CA LEU A 96 -9.17 -6.72 20.46
C LEU A 96 -9.99 -7.60 19.52
N LYS A 97 -11.24 -7.88 19.87
CA LYS A 97 -12.17 -8.65 19.02
C LYS A 97 -12.47 -7.94 17.70
N ALA A 98 -12.63 -6.63 17.70
CA ALA A 98 -12.88 -5.86 16.49
C ALA A 98 -11.62 -5.80 15.61
N PHE A 99 -10.45 -5.51 16.20
CA PHE A 99 -9.17 -5.48 15.50
C PHE A 99 -8.86 -6.82 14.84
N SER A 100 -8.89 -7.92 15.60
CA SER A 100 -8.62 -9.26 15.08
C SER A 100 -9.60 -9.65 13.96
N ARG A 101 -10.89 -9.26 14.06
CA ARG A 101 -11.86 -9.49 12.99
C ARG A 101 -11.47 -8.79 11.69
N GLY A 102 -11.07 -7.52 11.76
CA GLY A 102 -10.61 -6.76 10.57
C GLY A 102 -9.36 -7.38 9.95
N PHE A 103 -8.38 -7.69 10.78
CA PHE A 103 -7.13 -8.35 10.37
C PHE A 103 -7.40 -9.70 9.70
N PHE A 104 -8.07 -10.63 10.37
CA PHE A 104 -8.28 -11.98 9.84
C PHE A 104 -9.26 -12.03 8.66
N ARG A 105 -10.18 -11.06 8.52
CA ARG A 105 -11.01 -10.96 7.31
C ARG A 105 -10.14 -10.69 6.08
N LEU A 106 -9.20 -9.76 6.18
CA LEU A 106 -8.28 -9.46 5.08
C LEU A 106 -7.29 -10.61 4.86
N ALA A 107 -6.72 -11.16 5.94
CA ALA A 107 -5.78 -12.27 5.90
C ALA A 107 -6.37 -13.47 5.14
N ARG A 108 -7.58 -13.91 5.49
CA ARG A 108 -8.28 -14.99 4.77
C ARG A 108 -8.49 -14.70 3.29
N ARG A 109 -8.81 -13.44 2.94
CA ARG A 109 -9.04 -13.05 1.55
C ARG A 109 -7.79 -13.20 0.68
N PHE A 110 -6.62 -12.99 1.26
CA PHE A 110 -5.33 -13.07 0.55
C PHE A 110 -4.51 -14.31 0.90
N GLY A 111 -5.08 -15.25 1.65
CA GLY A 111 -4.40 -16.50 2.02
C GLY A 111 -3.20 -16.28 2.93
N THR A 112 -3.21 -15.19 3.73
CA THR A 112 -2.14 -14.86 4.67
C THR A 112 -2.43 -15.48 6.03
N GLU A 113 -1.48 -16.17 6.62
CA GLU A 113 -1.61 -16.79 7.93
C GLU A 113 -0.78 -16.01 8.96
N LEU A 114 -1.38 -15.73 10.13
CA LEU A 114 -0.64 -15.19 11.26
C LEU A 114 0.11 -16.32 11.93
N ILE A 115 1.44 -16.20 11.97
CA ILE A 115 2.34 -17.28 12.44
C ILE A 115 3.08 -16.96 13.72
N GLY A 116 2.94 -15.75 14.25
CA GLY A 116 3.62 -15.31 15.48
C GLY A 116 3.52 -13.81 15.68
N GLY A 117 4.33 -13.31 16.59
CA GLY A 117 4.42 -11.90 16.91
C GLY A 117 4.68 -11.66 18.38
N ASP A 118 4.37 -10.46 18.86
CA ASP A 118 4.56 -10.05 20.23
C ASP A 118 3.39 -9.21 20.72
N THR A 119 3.05 -9.30 21.99
CA THR A 119 1.99 -8.49 22.61
C THR A 119 2.50 -7.91 23.90
N THR A 120 2.54 -6.60 24.02
CA THR A 120 3.04 -5.92 25.21
C THR A 120 2.13 -4.77 25.65
N ARG A 121 2.36 -4.26 26.87
CA ARG A 121 1.68 -3.05 27.36
C ARG A 121 2.50 -1.81 27.01
N GLY A 122 1.85 -0.82 26.38
CA GLY A 122 2.49 0.44 26.02
C GLY A 122 1.54 1.38 25.28
N PRO A 123 1.99 2.51 24.78
CA PRO A 123 1.25 3.33 23.83
C PRO A 123 0.82 2.49 22.63
N LEU A 124 -0.38 2.77 22.07
CA LEU A 124 -0.91 1.98 20.96
C LEU A 124 0.01 2.07 19.73
N ALA A 125 0.69 0.97 19.46
CA ALA A 125 1.57 0.77 18.32
C ALA A 125 1.33 -0.61 17.71
N ILE A 126 1.33 -0.70 16.40
CA ILE A 126 1.06 -1.94 15.67
C ILE A 126 2.14 -2.08 14.61
N SER A 127 2.92 -3.15 14.66
CA SER A 127 3.87 -3.50 13.61
C SER A 127 3.50 -4.86 13.04
N ILE A 128 3.47 -4.95 11.71
CA ILE A 128 3.26 -6.21 11.01
C ILE A 128 4.46 -6.45 10.11
N THR A 129 5.01 -7.64 10.21
CA THR A 129 5.95 -8.16 9.22
C THR A 129 5.18 -9.13 8.34
N ALA A 130 5.07 -8.83 7.04
CA ALA A 130 4.44 -9.73 6.08
C ALA A 130 5.49 -10.41 5.21
N ILE A 131 5.25 -11.69 4.95
CA ILE A 131 6.14 -12.55 4.18
C ILE A 131 5.33 -13.15 3.03
N GLY A 132 5.84 -13.01 1.82
CA GLY A 132 5.26 -13.57 0.61
C GLY A 132 6.27 -14.35 -0.21
N GLU A 133 5.78 -15.09 -1.18
CA GLU A 133 6.59 -15.85 -2.12
C GLU A 133 6.50 -15.24 -3.51
N VAL A 134 7.63 -15.14 -4.19
CA VAL A 134 7.70 -14.71 -5.58
C VAL A 134 8.69 -15.59 -6.33
N PRO A 135 8.38 -16.09 -7.55
CA PRO A 135 9.39 -16.74 -8.36
C PRO A 135 10.57 -15.79 -8.57
N GLU A 136 11.77 -16.18 -8.21
CA GLU A 136 12.94 -15.28 -8.08
C GLU A 136 13.17 -14.41 -9.31
N LYS A 137 13.03 -14.97 -10.51
CA LYS A 137 13.23 -14.27 -11.79
C LYS A 137 12.05 -13.36 -12.19
N LEU A 138 10.94 -13.40 -11.46
CA LEU A 138 9.70 -12.64 -11.76
C LEU A 138 9.38 -11.58 -10.70
N ALA A 139 10.25 -11.38 -9.71
CA ALA A 139 10.10 -10.30 -8.75
C ALA A 139 10.13 -8.94 -9.47
N LEU A 140 9.15 -8.10 -9.18
CA LEU A 140 9.11 -6.72 -9.67
C LEU A 140 10.04 -5.87 -8.80
N ARG A 141 10.93 -5.12 -9.43
CA ARG A 141 11.94 -4.35 -8.70
C ARG A 141 11.88 -2.89 -9.10
N ARG A 142 12.23 -1.99 -8.18
CA ARG A 142 12.27 -0.55 -8.46
C ARG A 142 13.37 -0.16 -9.46
N ASP A 143 14.45 -0.93 -9.55
CA ASP A 143 15.66 -0.65 -10.36
C ASP A 143 15.61 -1.20 -11.80
N ALA A 144 14.44 -1.63 -12.26
CA ALA A 144 14.33 -2.30 -13.56
C ALA A 144 13.63 -1.48 -14.67
N ALA A 145 13.21 -0.24 -14.40
CA ALA A 145 12.60 0.63 -15.41
C ALA A 145 13.62 1.02 -16.50
N ARG A 146 13.15 1.14 -17.75
CA ARG A 146 14.00 1.48 -18.90
C ARG A 146 13.39 2.60 -19.72
N ALA A 147 14.24 3.50 -20.25
CA ALA A 147 13.79 4.51 -21.19
C ALA A 147 13.03 3.87 -22.36
N GLY A 148 11.86 4.42 -22.68
CA GLY A 148 10.92 3.88 -23.66
C GLY A 148 9.80 3.01 -23.09
N ASP A 149 9.87 2.63 -21.80
CA ASP A 149 8.74 1.99 -21.11
C ASP A 149 7.60 3.00 -20.90
N ASP A 150 6.37 2.50 -20.92
CA ASP A 150 5.22 3.27 -20.47
C ASP A 150 5.14 3.24 -18.94
N VAL A 151 4.60 4.31 -18.35
CA VAL A 151 4.24 4.38 -16.92
C VAL A 151 2.74 4.12 -16.77
N TRP A 152 2.37 3.24 -15.85
CA TRP A 152 1.01 2.78 -15.59
C TRP A 152 0.63 2.96 -14.14
N LEU A 153 -0.67 3.16 -13.89
CA LEU A 153 -1.26 3.25 -12.56
C LEU A 153 -2.46 2.30 -12.45
N SER A 154 -2.55 1.56 -11.36
CA SER A 154 -3.58 0.54 -11.14
C SER A 154 -4.98 1.09 -10.86
N GLY A 155 -5.08 2.34 -10.46
CA GLY A 155 -6.34 3.00 -10.11
C GLY A 155 -6.16 4.50 -9.97
N ALA A 156 -7.05 5.18 -9.25
CA ALA A 156 -6.94 6.62 -8.99
C ALA A 156 -6.28 6.86 -7.62
N THR A 157 -5.45 7.90 -7.54
CA THR A 157 -4.81 8.39 -6.31
C THR A 157 -5.51 9.62 -5.73
N GLY A 158 -5.21 9.95 -4.48
CA GLY A 158 -5.60 11.18 -3.81
C GLY A 158 -6.87 11.10 -2.97
N GLU A 159 -7.66 10.02 -3.06
CA GLU A 159 -8.88 9.91 -2.24
C GLU A 159 -8.56 9.76 -0.74
N ALA A 160 -7.52 9.01 -0.38
CA ALA A 160 -7.11 8.87 1.02
C ALA A 160 -6.64 10.21 1.60
N ALA A 161 -5.79 10.94 0.90
CA ALA A 161 -5.31 12.27 1.30
C ALA A 161 -6.44 13.31 1.37
N LEU A 162 -7.43 13.25 0.47
CA LEU A 162 -8.61 14.10 0.52
C LEU A 162 -9.50 13.76 1.73
N GLY A 163 -9.63 12.47 2.07
CA GLY A 163 -10.28 11.99 3.29
C GLY A 163 -9.59 12.48 4.55
N LEU A 164 -8.26 12.44 4.60
CA LEU A 164 -7.45 12.99 5.68
C LEU A 164 -7.65 14.52 5.80
N SER A 165 -7.69 15.23 4.67
CA SER A 165 -7.94 16.68 4.63
C SER A 165 -9.33 17.01 5.15
N HIS A 166 -10.33 16.18 4.90
CA HIS A 166 -11.66 16.31 5.49
C HIS A 166 -11.65 16.13 7.01
N LEU A 167 -10.99 15.09 7.52
CA LEU A 167 -10.87 14.85 8.97
C LEU A 167 -10.11 15.97 9.69
N LYS A 168 -9.15 16.61 9.01
CA LYS A 168 -8.41 17.78 9.52
C LYS A 168 -9.15 19.13 9.32
N GLY A 169 -10.41 19.10 8.84
CA GLY A 169 -11.21 20.32 8.64
C GLY A 169 -10.80 21.22 7.47
N ARG A 170 -9.87 20.78 6.60
CA ARG A 170 -9.38 21.57 5.46
C ARG A 170 -10.34 21.61 4.28
N VAL A 171 -11.23 20.62 4.19
CA VAL A 171 -12.28 20.50 3.17
C VAL A 171 -13.50 19.80 3.76
N SER A 172 -14.69 20.13 3.29
CA SER A 172 -15.93 19.44 3.72
C SER A 172 -16.40 18.51 2.62
N LEU A 173 -16.29 17.19 2.87
CA LEU A 173 -16.83 16.15 1.99
C LEU A 173 -18.21 15.68 2.50
N ARG A 174 -19.12 15.36 1.56
CA ARG A 174 -20.47 14.87 1.86
C ARG A 174 -20.82 13.64 1.04
N GLY A 175 -21.86 12.91 1.46
CA GLY A 175 -22.43 11.79 0.70
C GLY A 175 -21.43 10.72 0.28
N LEU A 176 -21.50 10.35 -0.99
CA LEU A 176 -20.66 9.27 -1.56
C LEU A 176 -19.16 9.64 -1.60
N ALA A 177 -18.82 10.89 -1.86
CA ALA A 177 -17.42 11.35 -1.87
C ALA A 177 -16.77 11.18 -0.49
N ARG A 178 -17.45 11.61 0.59
CA ARG A 178 -16.97 11.39 1.96
C ARG A 178 -16.78 9.88 2.25
N LYS A 179 -17.78 9.07 1.91
CA LYS A 179 -17.71 7.62 2.16
C LYS A 179 -16.54 6.96 1.41
N ALA A 180 -16.33 7.32 0.14
CA ALA A 180 -15.23 6.78 -0.68
C ALA A 180 -13.86 7.18 -0.11
N CYS A 181 -13.63 8.46 0.16
CA CYS A 181 -12.37 8.97 0.68
C CYS A 181 -12.02 8.38 2.06
N LEU A 182 -12.99 8.32 2.99
CA LEU A 182 -12.75 7.73 4.31
C LEU A 182 -12.52 6.22 4.23
N ARG A 183 -13.18 5.51 3.31
CA ARG A 183 -12.91 4.09 3.08
C ARG A 183 -11.49 3.87 2.59
N ARG A 184 -11.01 4.68 1.62
CA ARG A 184 -9.62 4.59 1.12
C ARG A 184 -8.61 4.81 2.25
N LEU A 185 -8.82 5.83 3.08
CA LEU A 185 -7.94 6.17 4.19
C LEU A 185 -7.89 5.09 5.27
N HIS A 186 -9.05 4.53 5.65
CA HIS A 186 -9.15 3.63 6.80
C HIS A 186 -9.12 2.14 6.46
N ALA A 187 -9.44 1.77 5.23
CA ALA A 187 -9.47 0.39 4.78
C ALA A 187 -9.01 0.29 3.31
N PRO A 188 -7.72 0.57 3.06
CA PRO A 188 -7.15 0.51 1.71
C PRO A 188 -7.23 -0.90 1.14
N GLU A 189 -7.23 -0.98 -0.19
CA GLU A 189 -7.33 -2.23 -0.94
C GLU A 189 -5.98 -2.55 -1.58
N PRO A 190 -5.19 -3.51 -1.05
CA PRO A 190 -3.91 -3.89 -1.62
C PRO A 190 -4.09 -4.59 -2.98
N ARG A 191 -3.27 -4.21 -3.96
CA ARG A 191 -3.38 -4.67 -5.35
C ARG A 191 -2.69 -6.02 -5.63
N VAL A 192 -2.75 -6.96 -4.68
CA VAL A 192 -2.06 -8.27 -4.74
C VAL A 192 -2.35 -9.03 -6.03
N LYS A 193 -3.63 -9.12 -6.44
CA LYS A 193 -4.00 -9.84 -7.67
C LYS A 193 -3.35 -9.22 -8.90
N LEU A 194 -3.34 -7.89 -8.97
CA LEU A 194 -2.70 -7.17 -10.08
C LEU A 194 -1.19 -7.36 -10.03
N GLY A 195 -0.54 -7.16 -8.86
CA GLY A 195 0.91 -7.36 -8.72
C GLY A 195 1.37 -8.72 -9.24
N ARG A 196 0.64 -9.79 -8.88
CA ARG A 196 0.90 -11.14 -9.40
C ARG A 196 0.70 -11.24 -10.93
N ALA A 197 -0.33 -10.61 -11.46
CA ALA A 197 -0.61 -10.61 -12.91
C ALA A 197 0.42 -9.82 -13.72
N LEU A 198 1.13 -8.88 -13.10
CA LEU A 198 2.18 -8.08 -13.72
C LEU A 198 3.52 -8.83 -13.88
N ARG A 199 3.70 -9.99 -13.26
CA ARG A 199 4.90 -10.84 -13.42
C ARG A 199 5.14 -11.15 -14.92
N GLY A 200 6.35 -10.84 -15.41
CA GLY A 200 6.70 -11.01 -16.82
C GLY A 200 6.02 -10.03 -17.80
N LEU A 201 5.21 -9.09 -17.30
CA LEU A 201 4.62 -7.99 -18.06
C LEU A 201 5.27 -6.66 -17.72
N ALA A 202 5.29 -6.30 -16.44
CA ALA A 202 5.96 -5.11 -15.94
C ALA A 202 7.46 -5.35 -15.77
N ARG A 203 8.24 -4.26 -15.85
CA ARG A 203 9.66 -4.25 -15.51
C ARG A 203 9.91 -3.83 -14.08
N SER A 204 9.32 -2.71 -13.67
CA SER A 204 9.40 -2.20 -12.32
C SER A 204 8.02 -1.91 -11.75
N ALA A 205 7.90 -1.94 -10.43
CA ALA A 205 6.71 -1.54 -9.72
C ALA A 205 7.07 -1.00 -8.33
N ILE A 206 6.18 -0.16 -7.82
CA ILE A 206 6.15 0.34 -6.45
C ILE A 206 4.68 0.61 -6.10
N ASP A 207 4.31 0.50 -4.85
CA ASP A 207 3.01 0.97 -4.38
C ASP A 207 3.04 2.48 -4.07
N VAL A 208 1.86 3.10 -4.00
CA VAL A 208 1.71 4.54 -3.75
C VAL A 208 1.31 4.74 -2.30
N SER A 209 2.30 4.89 -1.43
CA SER A 209 2.17 5.11 0.01
C SER A 209 2.41 6.56 0.42
N ASP A 210 3.41 7.23 -0.16
CA ASP A 210 3.81 8.61 0.15
C ASP A 210 3.33 9.63 -0.90
N GLY A 211 2.82 9.14 -2.01
CA GLY A 211 2.27 9.90 -3.10
C GLY A 211 2.88 9.58 -4.46
N LEU A 212 2.08 9.69 -5.51
CA LEU A 212 2.44 9.26 -6.86
C LEU A 212 3.80 9.79 -7.35
N LEU A 213 4.10 11.07 -7.09
CA LEU A 213 5.37 11.66 -7.54
C LEU A 213 6.56 11.17 -6.72
N ALA A 214 6.40 11.00 -5.41
CA ALA A 214 7.46 10.54 -4.53
C ALA A 214 7.82 9.08 -4.85
N ASP A 215 6.82 8.21 -4.90
CA ASP A 215 7.02 6.78 -5.10
C ASP A 215 7.55 6.47 -6.52
N LEU A 216 7.02 7.14 -7.56
CA LEU A 216 7.61 7.04 -8.90
C LEU A 216 9.02 7.64 -8.95
N GLY A 217 9.31 8.64 -8.12
CA GLY A 217 10.65 9.21 -7.93
C GLY A 217 11.65 8.16 -7.48
N HIS A 218 11.28 7.32 -6.52
CA HIS A 218 12.12 6.20 -6.08
C HIS A 218 12.42 5.18 -7.19
N VAL A 219 11.44 4.91 -8.07
CA VAL A 219 11.69 4.07 -9.25
C VAL A 219 12.65 4.77 -10.22
N ALA A 220 12.46 6.06 -10.45
CA ALA A 220 13.32 6.85 -11.34
C ALA A 220 14.78 6.89 -10.84
N GLU A 221 14.96 7.09 -9.53
CA GLU A 221 16.28 7.09 -8.88
C GLU A 221 16.95 5.72 -8.96
N ALA A 222 16.26 4.66 -8.52
CA ALA A 222 16.80 3.31 -8.51
C ALA A 222 17.15 2.83 -9.93
N SER A 223 16.37 3.22 -10.92
CA SER A 223 16.58 2.85 -12.34
C SER A 223 17.47 3.82 -13.12
N ARG A 224 17.87 4.96 -12.52
CA ARG A 224 18.66 6.03 -13.14
C ARG A 224 18.05 6.57 -14.44
N VAL A 225 16.77 6.86 -14.39
CA VAL A 225 15.95 7.36 -15.51
C VAL A 225 15.11 8.55 -15.08
N ALA A 226 14.45 9.23 -16.04
CA ALA A 226 13.41 10.19 -15.72
C ALA A 226 12.04 9.64 -16.11
N ALA A 227 10.98 10.11 -15.44
CA ALA A 227 9.59 9.80 -15.78
C ALA A 227 8.84 11.08 -16.18
N GLU A 228 8.06 11.01 -17.24
CA GLU A 228 7.18 12.08 -17.71
C GLU A 228 5.73 11.59 -17.66
N LEU A 229 4.93 12.20 -16.79
CA LEU A 229 3.51 11.94 -16.64
C LEU A 229 2.72 12.95 -17.47
N ARG A 230 1.58 12.54 -17.99
CA ARG A 230 0.65 13.42 -18.71
C ARG A 230 -0.50 13.77 -17.76
N TRP A 231 -0.66 15.06 -17.50
CA TRP A 231 -1.69 15.56 -16.58
C TRP A 231 -3.09 15.07 -16.94
N GLU A 232 -3.42 15.06 -18.22
CA GLU A 232 -4.73 14.67 -18.74
C GLU A 232 -5.00 13.16 -18.60
N ASP A 233 -3.95 12.33 -18.63
CA ASP A 233 -4.04 10.86 -18.56
C ASP A 233 -4.13 10.36 -17.09
N LEU A 234 -3.92 11.23 -16.09
CA LEU A 234 -4.01 10.84 -14.70
C LEU A 234 -5.45 10.47 -14.32
N PRO A 235 -5.72 9.25 -13.86
CA PRO A 235 -7.06 8.85 -13.46
C PRO A 235 -7.48 9.61 -12.20
N ARG A 236 -8.63 10.27 -12.26
CA ARG A 236 -9.19 11.05 -11.16
C ARG A 236 -10.46 10.41 -10.66
N ALA A 237 -10.48 10.01 -9.40
CA ALA A 237 -11.71 9.61 -8.73
C ALA A 237 -12.73 10.76 -8.69
N ARG A 238 -14.02 10.42 -8.55
CA ARG A 238 -15.09 11.40 -8.51
C ARG A 238 -14.86 12.49 -7.47
N ALA A 239 -14.45 12.11 -6.26
CA ALA A 239 -14.21 13.06 -5.17
C ALA A 239 -13.11 14.08 -5.51
N ILE A 240 -12.06 13.68 -6.24
CA ILE A 240 -10.99 14.57 -6.72
C ILE A 240 -11.51 15.51 -7.80
N ARG A 241 -12.33 15.02 -8.76
CA ARG A 241 -12.89 15.86 -9.83
C ARG A 241 -13.88 16.91 -9.30
N GLU A 242 -14.67 16.57 -8.27
CA GLU A 242 -15.70 17.43 -7.69
C GLU A 242 -15.17 18.31 -6.55
N CYS A 243 -13.88 18.24 -6.21
CA CYS A 243 -13.28 19.06 -5.18
C CYS A 243 -13.19 20.52 -5.63
N ALA A 244 -13.91 21.42 -4.93
CA ALA A 244 -13.96 22.84 -5.28
C ALA A 244 -12.59 23.55 -5.17
N ASN A 245 -11.68 23.03 -4.32
CA ASN A 245 -10.31 23.52 -4.22
C ASN A 245 -9.41 22.74 -5.17
N ALA A 246 -9.20 23.26 -6.37
CA ALA A 246 -8.39 22.63 -7.40
C ALA A 246 -6.92 22.42 -6.99
N ALA A 247 -6.34 23.34 -6.22
CA ALA A 247 -4.97 23.21 -5.72
C ALA A 247 -4.86 22.05 -4.72
N LEU A 248 -5.80 21.92 -3.79
CA LEU A 248 -5.87 20.79 -2.86
C LEU A 248 -6.10 19.46 -3.62
N ALA A 249 -6.99 19.46 -4.62
CA ALA A 249 -7.23 18.27 -5.44
C ALA A 249 -5.96 17.81 -6.18
N ALA A 250 -5.21 18.75 -6.77
CA ALA A 250 -3.94 18.47 -7.43
C ALA A 250 -2.88 17.97 -6.43
N GLN A 251 -2.79 18.58 -5.26
CA GLN A 251 -1.90 18.14 -4.18
C GLN A 251 -2.24 16.71 -3.73
N CYS A 252 -3.52 16.41 -3.48
CA CYS A 252 -3.94 15.06 -3.10
C CYS A 252 -3.62 14.05 -4.21
N LEU A 253 -3.93 14.36 -5.48
CA LEU A 253 -3.72 13.48 -6.62
C LEU A 253 -2.24 13.12 -6.84
N LEU A 254 -1.34 14.10 -6.71
CA LEU A 254 0.07 13.97 -7.07
C LEU A 254 0.98 13.60 -5.88
N ALA A 255 0.70 14.16 -4.71
CA ALA A 255 1.55 14.08 -3.53
C ALA A 255 0.81 13.58 -2.27
N GLY A 256 -0.43 13.13 -2.42
CA GLY A 256 -1.18 12.51 -1.34
C GLY A 256 -0.77 11.05 -1.16
N GLY A 257 -0.55 10.64 0.08
CA GLY A 257 -0.24 9.25 0.44
C GLY A 257 -1.47 8.42 0.81
N ASP A 258 -1.21 7.22 1.32
CA ASP A 258 -2.21 6.24 1.80
C ASP A 258 -3.14 5.63 0.73
N ASP A 259 -2.81 5.73 -0.56
CA ASP A 259 -3.67 5.19 -1.64
C ASP A 259 -3.46 3.70 -1.89
N TYR A 260 -2.24 3.19 -1.72
CA TYR A 260 -1.88 1.77 -1.90
C TYR A 260 -2.29 1.22 -3.27
N GLU A 261 -2.23 2.07 -4.29
CA GLU A 261 -2.27 1.69 -5.70
C GLU A 261 -0.86 1.28 -6.15
N LEU A 262 -0.74 0.59 -7.29
CA LEU A 262 0.55 0.29 -7.91
C LEU A 262 0.83 1.28 -9.04
N VAL A 263 2.01 1.93 -9.00
CA VAL A 263 2.61 2.58 -10.15
C VAL A 263 3.73 1.68 -10.68
N PHE A 264 3.73 1.42 -11.97
CA PHE A 264 4.66 0.46 -12.57
C PHE A 264 5.04 0.83 -14.00
N THR A 265 6.13 0.24 -14.49
CA THR A 265 6.62 0.47 -15.85
C THR A 265 6.58 -0.80 -16.67
N ALA A 266 6.30 -0.67 -17.95
CA ALA A 266 6.25 -1.81 -18.86
C ALA A 266 6.63 -1.43 -20.30
N PRO A 267 7.21 -2.37 -21.08
CA PRO A 267 7.51 -2.14 -22.47
C PRO A 267 6.21 -1.97 -23.29
N ARG A 268 6.27 -1.12 -24.30
CA ARG A 268 5.13 -0.81 -25.18
C ARG A 268 4.47 -2.04 -25.81
N SER A 269 5.22 -3.11 -26.03
CA SER A 269 4.69 -4.39 -26.56
C SER A 269 3.72 -5.10 -25.61
N LYS A 270 3.62 -4.66 -24.36
CA LYS A 270 2.73 -5.26 -23.36
C LYS A 270 1.43 -4.46 -23.13
N ARG A 271 1.22 -3.33 -23.84
CA ARG A 271 0.08 -2.42 -23.65
C ARG A 271 -1.26 -3.14 -23.59
N ALA A 272 -1.64 -3.84 -24.65
CA ALA A 272 -2.94 -4.50 -24.73
C ALA A 272 -3.22 -5.46 -23.57
N ARG A 273 -2.17 -6.19 -23.10
CA ARG A 273 -2.32 -7.09 -21.96
C ARG A 273 -2.51 -6.33 -20.65
N ILE A 274 -1.82 -5.20 -20.48
CA ILE A 274 -1.89 -4.38 -19.26
C ILE A 274 -3.22 -3.60 -19.21
N GLU A 275 -3.67 -3.06 -20.33
CA GLU A 275 -5.01 -2.44 -20.46
C GLU A 275 -6.13 -3.43 -20.08
N GLY A 276 -6.01 -4.69 -20.51
CA GLY A 276 -6.90 -5.78 -20.13
C GLY A 276 -6.91 -6.11 -18.62
N LEU A 277 -5.89 -5.68 -17.86
CA LEU A 277 -5.86 -5.78 -16.39
C LEU A 277 -6.51 -4.57 -15.69
N GLY A 278 -6.99 -3.57 -16.44
CA GLY A 278 -7.68 -2.38 -15.91
C GLY A 278 -6.74 -1.29 -15.40
N ALA A 279 -5.43 -1.33 -15.73
CA ALA A 279 -4.51 -0.26 -15.42
C ALA A 279 -4.57 0.87 -16.46
N THR A 280 -4.29 2.09 -16.03
CA THR A 280 -4.28 3.30 -16.87
C THR A 280 -2.85 3.68 -17.21
N ARG A 281 -2.55 3.90 -18.50
CA ARG A 281 -1.28 4.48 -18.93
C ARG A 281 -1.28 5.98 -18.61
N ILE A 282 -0.29 6.42 -17.83
CA ILE A 282 -0.22 7.80 -17.33
C ILE A 282 1.02 8.56 -17.81
N GLY A 283 1.95 7.91 -18.53
CA GLY A 283 3.17 8.56 -18.97
C GLY A 283 4.16 7.61 -19.60
N ALA A 284 5.43 8.01 -19.58
CA ALA A 284 6.54 7.23 -20.12
C ALA A 284 7.84 7.47 -19.35
N ILE A 285 8.73 6.49 -19.37
CA ILE A 285 10.11 6.59 -18.90
C ILE A 285 10.97 7.15 -20.04
N VAL A 286 11.77 8.16 -19.73
CA VAL A 286 12.65 8.84 -20.67
C VAL A 286 14.09 8.82 -20.19
N ARG A 287 15.04 9.05 -21.10
CA ARG A 287 16.44 9.26 -20.74
C ARG A 287 16.60 10.59 -20.01
N GLY A 288 17.39 10.62 -18.97
CA GLY A 288 17.67 11.85 -18.22
C GLY A 288 18.16 11.57 -16.81
N ARG A 289 18.50 12.64 -16.10
CA ARG A 289 18.75 12.55 -14.64
C ARG A 289 17.46 12.15 -13.92
N PRO A 290 17.53 11.37 -12.84
CA PRO A 290 16.37 10.96 -12.09
C PRO A 290 15.47 12.15 -11.73
N ALA A 291 14.24 12.10 -12.19
CA ALA A 291 13.22 13.11 -11.93
C ALA A 291 11.84 12.60 -12.37
N VAL A 292 10.79 13.12 -11.76
CA VAL A 292 9.42 12.94 -12.24
C VAL A 292 8.89 14.31 -12.66
N ARG A 293 8.39 14.43 -13.87
CA ARG A 293 7.78 15.63 -14.43
C ARG A 293 6.34 15.36 -14.80
N VAL A 294 5.48 16.34 -14.58
CA VAL A 294 4.09 16.30 -15.07
C VAL A 294 3.99 17.31 -16.22
N LEU A 295 3.50 16.85 -17.36
CA LEU A 295 3.38 17.66 -18.58
C LEU A 295 1.90 17.89 -18.90
N ASP A 296 1.57 19.13 -19.34
CA ASP A 296 0.24 19.44 -19.91
C ASP A 296 0.12 18.92 -21.37
N ALA A 297 -1.06 19.09 -21.98
CA ALA A 297 -1.33 18.69 -23.36
C ALA A 297 -0.39 19.37 -24.39
N ARG A 298 0.24 20.48 -24.03
CA ARG A 298 1.19 21.21 -24.87
C ARG A 298 2.64 20.83 -24.60
N GLY A 299 2.89 19.85 -23.72
CA GLY A 299 4.23 19.39 -23.32
C GLY A 299 4.95 20.34 -22.36
N ARG A 300 4.28 21.31 -21.74
CA ARG A 300 4.87 22.24 -20.76
C ARG A 300 4.81 21.60 -19.38
N ILE A 301 5.82 21.85 -18.56
CA ILE A 301 5.87 21.35 -17.18
C ILE A 301 4.76 22.02 -16.36
N VAL A 302 3.91 21.22 -15.76
CA VAL A 302 2.91 21.65 -14.77
C VAL A 302 3.61 21.82 -13.43
N PRO A 303 3.48 22.98 -12.75
CA PRO A 303 3.98 23.13 -11.38
C PRO A 303 3.39 22.05 -10.47
N THR A 304 4.25 21.32 -9.78
CA THR A 304 3.85 20.23 -8.88
C THR A 304 4.05 20.65 -7.43
N PRO A 305 3.21 20.18 -6.49
CA PRO A 305 3.44 20.40 -5.07
C PRO A 305 4.75 19.76 -4.63
N ARG A 306 5.26 20.16 -3.46
CA ARG A 306 6.41 19.46 -2.84
C ARG A 306 6.02 18.00 -2.65
N THR A 307 6.93 17.11 -3.03
CA THR A 307 6.69 15.66 -3.09
C THR A 307 6.96 14.99 -1.76
N GLY A 308 6.08 14.03 -1.42
CA GLY A 308 6.32 13.03 -0.39
C GLY A 308 5.92 13.45 1.02
N PHE A 309 5.53 12.45 1.79
CA PHE A 309 5.40 12.55 3.23
C PHE A 309 6.77 12.23 3.86
N ASP A 310 7.24 13.08 4.76
CA ASP A 310 8.45 12.85 5.53
C ASP A 310 8.12 12.79 7.01
N HIS A 311 8.53 11.72 7.68
CA HIS A 311 8.29 11.51 9.10
C HIS A 311 9.04 12.50 10.00
N PHE A 312 10.13 13.08 9.50
CA PHE A 312 11.04 13.96 10.26
C PHE A 312 11.11 15.40 9.73
N ALA A 313 10.31 15.74 8.68
CA ALA A 313 10.21 17.09 8.11
C ALA A 313 9.08 17.92 8.74
#